data_9fe4d07a1eb8b0748f1a07ef60c7fd07
#
_entry.id   9fe4d07a1eb8b0748f1a07ef60c7fd07
#
_cell.length_a   1.000
_cell.length_b   1.000
_cell.length_c   1.000
_cell.angle_alpha   90.00
_cell.angle_beta   90.00
_cell.angle_gamma   90.00
#
_symmetry.space_group_name_H-M   'P 1'
#
loop_
_entity.id
_entity.type
_entity.pdbx_description
1 polymer ?
#
loop_
_entity_poly.entity_id
_entity_poly.type
_entity_poly.pdbx_seq_one_letter_code
_entity_poly.pdbx_strand_id
1 'polypeptide(L)'
;MKHTCPVCGFKGLTEPPYDHEGNHSHEICPCCGFQFGFDDYEMRRETGSYLDPSESIAAYRNNWLAGGAVIFSPDCCPSHQQKEQKVLQHVLTEQLKHINVHLLS
;
A
#
# COMPACT_ATOMS: atom_id res chain seq x y z
N MET A 1 13.34 -2.73 13.33
CA MET A 1 11.93 -2.39 13.54
C MET A 1 11.21 -2.33 12.21
N LYS A 2 10.04 -2.89 12.13
CA LYS A 2 9.25 -2.87 10.89
C LYS A 2 8.27 -1.68 10.89
N HIS A 3 7.92 -1.22 9.70
CA HIS A 3 7.05 -0.07 9.52
C HIS A 3 5.79 -0.44 8.74
N THR A 4 4.75 0.36 8.88
CA THR A 4 3.45 0.08 8.27
C THR A 4 3.31 0.85 6.96
N CYS A 5 2.89 0.15 5.90
CA CYS A 5 2.60 0.77 4.61
C CYS A 5 1.31 1.60 4.70
N PRO A 6 1.34 2.88 4.35
CA PRO A 6 0.13 3.72 4.41
C PRO A 6 -0.87 3.40 3.31
N VAL A 7 -0.50 2.62 2.31
CA VAL A 7 -1.39 2.23 1.20
C VAL A 7 -2.25 1.05 1.59
N CYS A 8 -1.62 -0.06 2.03
CA CYS A 8 -2.32 -1.33 2.28
C CYS A 8 -2.31 -1.78 3.74
N GLY A 9 -1.54 -1.13 4.61
CA GLY A 9 -1.46 -1.50 6.02
C GLY A 9 -0.50 -2.65 6.33
N PHE A 10 0.28 -3.09 5.36
CA PHE A 10 1.29 -4.13 5.58
C PHE A 10 2.33 -3.66 6.58
N LYS A 11 2.65 -4.48 7.58
CA LYS A 11 3.52 -4.10 8.71
C LYS A 11 4.97 -4.55 8.56
N GLY A 12 5.39 -4.89 7.36
CA GLY A 12 6.73 -5.47 7.14
C GLY A 12 7.70 -4.60 6.38
N LEU A 13 7.45 -3.29 6.27
CA LEU A 13 8.40 -2.39 5.60
C LEU A 13 9.67 -2.27 6.43
N THR A 14 10.83 -2.26 5.78
CA THR A 14 12.13 -2.17 6.44
C THR A 14 12.49 -0.74 6.80
N GLU A 15 11.94 0.24 6.08
CA GLU A 15 12.19 1.67 6.31
C GLU A 15 10.86 2.40 6.50
N PRO A 16 10.83 3.50 7.26
CA PRO A 16 9.63 4.32 7.31
C PRO A 16 9.34 4.86 5.90
N PRO A 17 8.10 4.74 5.41
CA PRO A 17 7.78 5.21 4.05
C PRO A 17 7.97 6.71 3.92
N TYR A 18 7.67 7.46 4.96
CA TYR A 18 7.96 8.89 5.06
C TYR A 18 8.51 9.16 6.45
N ASP A 19 9.54 10.02 6.54
CA ASP A 19 10.06 10.44 7.82
C ASP A 19 9.29 11.67 8.32
N HIS A 20 9.63 12.17 9.51
CA HIS A 20 8.95 13.32 10.09
C HIS A 20 9.24 14.65 9.37
N GLU A 21 10.20 14.66 8.45
CA GLU A 21 10.50 15.81 7.60
C GLU A 21 9.80 15.71 6.24
N GLY A 22 9.05 14.62 6.00
CA GLY A 22 8.34 14.39 4.75
C GLY A 22 9.18 13.74 3.66
N ASN A 23 10.42 13.35 3.95
CA ASN A 23 11.25 12.63 3.00
C ASN A 23 10.75 11.20 2.86
N HIS A 24 10.70 10.69 1.62
CA HIS A 24 10.22 9.34 1.35
C HIS A 24 11.38 8.35 1.31
N SER A 25 11.07 7.07 1.57
CA SER A 25 11.97 5.98 1.26
C SER A 25 11.92 5.71 -0.25
N HIS A 26 12.73 4.74 -0.70
CA HIS A 26 12.64 4.25 -2.07
C HIS A 26 12.19 2.79 -2.09
N GLU A 27 11.67 2.33 -0.98
CA GLU A 27 11.23 0.94 -0.83
C GLU A 27 9.95 0.69 -1.63
N ILE A 28 9.84 -0.53 -2.20
CA ILE A 28 8.61 -1.02 -2.82
C ILE A 28 7.93 -1.91 -1.80
N CYS A 29 6.66 -1.63 -1.48
CA CYS A 29 5.91 -2.46 -0.55
C CYS A 29 5.73 -3.87 -1.13
N PRO A 30 6.19 -4.93 -0.46
CA PRO A 30 6.05 -6.28 -1.01
C PRO A 30 4.60 -6.76 -1.08
N CYS A 31 3.70 -6.15 -0.33
CA CYS A 31 2.29 -6.52 -0.34
C CYS A 31 1.52 -5.87 -1.50
N CYS A 32 1.51 -4.55 -1.58
CA CYS A 32 0.73 -3.85 -2.60
C CYS A 32 1.53 -3.39 -3.83
N GLY A 33 2.85 -3.38 -3.73
CA GLY A 33 3.71 -2.97 -4.85
C GLY A 33 3.88 -1.47 -5.03
N PHE A 34 3.38 -0.66 -4.09
CA PHE A 34 3.54 0.79 -4.16
C PHE A 34 5.00 1.16 -3.92
N GLN A 35 5.59 1.92 -4.83
CA GLN A 35 6.95 2.41 -4.70
C GLN A 35 6.95 3.84 -4.17
N PHE A 36 7.45 4.03 -2.96
CA PHE A 36 7.52 5.35 -2.33
C PHE A 36 8.55 6.22 -3.05
N GLY A 37 8.19 7.47 -3.29
CA GLY A 37 9.02 8.39 -4.05
C GLY A 37 8.81 8.31 -5.56
N PHE A 38 7.98 7.39 -6.04
CA PHE A 38 7.64 7.26 -7.46
C PHE A 38 6.13 7.30 -7.66
N ASP A 39 5.40 6.30 -7.17
CA ASP A 39 3.95 6.20 -7.38
C ASP A 39 3.18 7.34 -6.71
N ASP A 40 3.71 7.89 -5.64
CA ASP A 40 3.10 9.01 -4.93
C ASP A 40 3.25 10.36 -5.64
N TYR A 41 4.13 10.44 -6.65
CA TYR A 41 4.39 11.68 -7.39
C TYR A 41 4.09 11.61 -8.89
N GLU A 42 3.80 10.42 -9.42
CA GLU A 42 3.64 10.22 -10.86
C GLU A 42 2.20 10.14 -11.35
N MET A 43 1.23 10.02 -10.44
CA MET A 43 -0.17 9.94 -10.82
C MET A 43 -0.72 11.30 -11.23
N ARG A 44 -1.55 11.29 -12.28
CA ARG A 44 -2.15 12.52 -12.83
C ARG A 44 -3.66 12.46 -12.82
N ARG A 45 -4.28 13.63 -12.67
CA ARG A 45 -5.70 13.81 -12.87
C ARG A 45 -6.01 13.81 -14.37
N GLU A 46 -7.28 13.68 -14.75
CA GLU A 46 -7.73 13.79 -16.14
C GLU A 46 -7.34 15.13 -16.76
N THR A 47 -7.22 16.18 -15.94
CA THR A 47 -6.80 17.51 -16.38
C THR A 47 -5.30 17.59 -16.68
N GLY A 48 -4.53 16.56 -16.37
CA GLY A 48 -3.08 16.52 -16.58
C GLY A 48 -2.25 16.99 -15.40
N SER A 49 -2.86 17.55 -14.36
CA SER A 49 -2.13 17.96 -13.14
C SER A 49 -1.84 16.73 -12.27
N TYR A 50 -0.76 16.79 -11.49
CA TYR A 50 -0.39 15.69 -10.61
C TYR A 50 -1.33 15.63 -9.40
N LEU A 51 -1.61 14.39 -8.95
CA LEU A 51 -2.24 14.18 -7.65
C LEU A 51 -1.22 14.47 -6.55
N ASP A 52 -1.67 14.96 -5.39
CA ASP A 52 -0.78 15.02 -4.25
C ASP A 52 -0.54 13.60 -3.69
N PRO A 53 0.48 13.41 -2.84
CA PRO A 53 0.80 12.07 -2.34
C PRO A 53 -0.36 11.36 -1.64
N SER A 54 -1.18 12.06 -0.87
CA SER A 54 -2.32 11.42 -0.17
C SER A 54 -3.39 10.95 -1.15
N GLU A 55 -3.66 11.74 -2.19
CA GLU A 55 -4.59 11.34 -3.25
C GLU A 55 -4.06 10.15 -4.05
N SER A 56 -2.76 10.14 -4.35
CA SER A 56 -2.11 9.03 -5.06
C SER A 56 -2.18 7.73 -4.26
N ILE A 57 -1.93 7.80 -2.96
CA ILE A 57 -2.02 6.65 -2.06
C ILE A 57 -3.44 6.08 -2.09
N ALA A 58 -4.47 6.93 -1.97
CA ALA A 58 -5.85 6.48 -1.98
C ALA A 58 -6.25 5.88 -3.33
N ALA A 59 -5.84 6.50 -4.44
CA ALA A 59 -6.14 6.01 -5.78
C ALA A 59 -5.48 4.65 -6.03
N TYR A 60 -4.21 4.50 -5.65
CA TYR A 60 -3.49 3.24 -5.79
C TYR A 60 -4.15 2.13 -4.97
N ARG A 61 -4.51 2.44 -3.72
CA ARG A 61 -5.19 1.49 -2.84
C ARG A 61 -6.50 1.02 -3.46
N ASN A 62 -7.31 1.94 -3.96
CA ASN A 62 -8.60 1.59 -4.56
C ASN A 62 -8.44 0.66 -5.77
N ASN A 63 -7.45 0.93 -6.61
CA ASN A 63 -7.16 0.08 -7.76
C ASN A 63 -6.65 -1.29 -7.33
N TRP A 64 -5.80 -1.36 -6.33
CA TRP A 64 -5.29 -2.62 -5.79
C TRP A 64 -6.41 -3.47 -5.18
N LEU A 65 -7.30 -2.85 -4.42
CA LEU A 65 -8.46 -3.53 -3.83
C LEU A 65 -9.41 -4.03 -4.91
N ALA A 66 -9.68 -3.21 -5.93
CA ALA A 66 -10.55 -3.60 -7.05
C ALA A 66 -9.96 -4.77 -7.83
N GLY A 67 -8.63 -4.89 -7.88
CA GLY A 67 -7.95 -5.99 -8.53
C GLY A 67 -7.85 -7.25 -7.68
N GLY A 68 -8.38 -7.25 -6.45
CA GLY A 68 -8.41 -8.42 -5.59
C GLY A 68 -7.30 -8.50 -4.55
N ALA A 69 -6.62 -7.40 -4.27
CA ALA A 69 -5.53 -7.32 -3.29
C ALA A 69 -4.41 -8.33 -3.61
N VAL A 70 -3.97 -8.34 -4.87
CA VAL A 70 -2.90 -9.22 -5.35
C VAL A 70 -1.56 -8.80 -4.75
N ILE A 71 -0.84 -9.76 -4.17
CA ILE A 71 0.45 -9.51 -3.52
C ILE A 71 1.54 -9.36 -4.58
N PHE A 72 2.30 -8.27 -4.46
CA PHE A 72 3.38 -7.94 -5.39
C PHE A 72 4.55 -8.92 -5.29
N SER A 73 4.97 -9.24 -4.06
CA SER A 73 6.06 -10.17 -3.79
C SER A 73 5.62 -11.22 -2.77
N PRO A 74 4.93 -12.30 -3.21
CA PRO A 74 4.40 -13.30 -2.27
C PRO A 74 5.45 -13.92 -1.37
N ASP A 75 6.69 -14.06 -1.84
CA ASP A 75 7.78 -14.64 -1.06
C ASP A 75 8.22 -13.76 0.11
N CYS A 76 7.90 -12.47 0.07
CA CYS A 76 8.22 -11.52 1.13
C CYS A 76 7.09 -11.36 2.14
N CYS A 77 5.97 -12.05 1.96
CA CYS A 77 4.81 -11.95 2.84
C CYS A 77 4.56 -13.32 3.50
N PRO A 78 4.06 -13.32 4.76
CA PRO A 78 3.78 -14.60 5.44
C PRO A 78 2.80 -15.46 4.67
N SER A 79 3.12 -16.74 4.48
CA SER A 79 2.29 -17.66 3.70
C SER A 79 0.91 -17.88 4.31
N HIS A 80 0.78 -17.79 5.64
CA HIS A 80 -0.51 -17.97 6.33
C HIS A 80 -1.46 -16.77 6.16
N GLN A 81 -0.97 -15.66 5.59
CA GLN A 81 -1.76 -14.43 5.39
C GLN A 81 -2.22 -14.28 3.94
N GLN A 82 -1.96 -15.26 3.10
CA GLN A 82 -2.28 -15.19 1.68
C GLN A 82 -2.85 -16.51 1.15
N LYS A 83 -3.59 -16.41 0.06
CA LYS A 83 -4.07 -17.56 -0.70
C LYS A 83 -4.10 -17.17 -2.17
N GLU A 84 -3.50 -18.01 -3.01
CA GLU A 84 -3.43 -17.75 -4.46
C GLU A 84 -2.80 -16.38 -4.76
N GLN A 85 -1.79 -16.01 -3.96
CA GLN A 85 -1.05 -14.75 -4.10
C GLN A 85 -1.92 -13.51 -3.84
N LYS A 86 -3.02 -13.67 -3.09
CA LYS A 86 -3.89 -12.57 -2.67
C LYS A 86 -3.95 -12.53 -1.14
N VAL A 87 -4.09 -11.34 -0.59
CA VAL A 87 -4.24 -11.17 0.85
C VAL A 87 -5.57 -11.77 1.30
N LEU A 88 -5.55 -12.59 2.36
CA LEU A 88 -6.77 -13.15 2.93
C LEU A 88 -7.67 -12.03 3.46
N GLN A 89 -8.98 -12.20 3.31
CA GLN A 89 -9.96 -11.15 3.66
C GLN A 89 -9.82 -10.65 5.10
N HIS A 90 -9.67 -11.57 6.06
CA HIS A 90 -9.56 -11.15 7.47
C HIS A 90 -8.24 -10.41 7.75
N VAL A 91 -7.16 -10.78 7.06
CA VAL A 91 -5.87 -10.08 7.16
C VAL A 91 -5.98 -8.69 6.55
N LEU A 92 -6.59 -8.59 5.38
CA LEU A 92 -6.81 -7.32 4.67
C LEU A 92 -7.60 -6.35 5.53
N THR A 93 -8.69 -6.83 6.14
CA THR A 93 -9.52 -6.00 7.02
C THR A 93 -8.69 -5.43 8.16
N GLU A 94 -7.85 -6.24 8.80
CA GLU A 94 -7.00 -5.78 9.89
C GLU A 94 -5.92 -4.81 9.42
N GLN A 95 -5.29 -5.09 8.27
CA GLN A 95 -4.29 -4.19 7.69
C GLN A 95 -4.89 -2.80 7.45
N LEU A 96 -6.07 -2.74 6.84
CA LEU A 96 -6.70 -1.47 6.52
C LEU A 96 -7.15 -0.70 7.76
N LYS A 97 -7.60 -1.41 8.81
CA LYS A 97 -7.93 -0.76 10.08
C LYS A 97 -6.75 -0.01 10.68
N HIS A 98 -5.55 -0.55 10.56
CA HIS A 98 -4.35 0.09 11.10
C HIS A 98 -4.00 1.40 10.42
N ILE A 99 -4.54 1.65 9.24
CA ILE A 99 -4.36 2.91 8.51
C ILE A 99 -5.68 3.68 8.39
N ASN A 100 -6.65 3.36 9.23
CA ASN A 100 -7.95 4.03 9.32
C ASN A 100 -8.79 3.93 8.04
N VAL A 101 -8.65 2.83 7.32
CA VAL A 101 -9.45 2.55 6.12
C VAL A 101 -10.40 1.41 6.47
N HIS A 102 -11.69 1.61 6.20
CA HIS A 102 -12.71 0.60 6.46
C HIS A 102 -13.29 0.14 5.13
N LEU A 103 -13.34 -1.19 4.96
CA LEU A 103 -14.01 -1.77 3.80
C LEU A 103 -15.51 -1.71 4.02
N LEU A 104 -16.22 -1.23 3.01
CA LEU A 104 -17.67 -1.30 2.98
C LEU A 104 -18.04 -2.71 2.51
N SER A 105 -18.73 -3.41 3.35
CA SER A 105 -19.19 -4.76 3.03
C SER A 105 -20.51 -4.75 2.27
#